data_4594c88531db53674c76948f3d75ef62
#
_entry.id   4594c88531db53674c76948f3d75ef62
#
_cell.length_a   1.000
_cell.length_b   1.000
_cell.length_c   1.000
_cell.angle_alpha   90.00
_cell.angle_beta   90.00
_cell.angle_gamma   90.00
#
_symmetry.space_group_name_H-M   'P 1'
#
loop_
_entity.id
_entity.type
_entity.pdbx_description
1 polymer ?
#
loop_
_entity_poly.entity_id
_entity_poly.type
_entity_poly.pdbx_seq_one_letter_code
_entity_poly.pdbx_strand_id
1 'polypeptide(L)'
;MVRAALAEHGDSGRTPRHTLFYFHGDGAHDDLNEVARRAGFLTRGQDETTILETTIPVDEASFASVSAMMHSWAAAFQLDYDGWECAVVTN
;
A
#
# COMPACT_ATOMS: atom_id res chain seq x y z
N MET A 1 15.09 -3.50 1.25
CA MET A 1 13.85 -2.92 0.73
C MET A 1 13.25 -3.83 -0.33
N VAL A 2 11.94 -3.92 -0.36
CA VAL A 2 11.22 -4.85 -1.26
C VAL A 2 11.55 -4.62 -2.73
N ARG A 3 11.59 -3.35 -3.16
CA ARG A 3 11.89 -3.03 -4.58
C ARG A 3 13.30 -3.45 -4.98
N ALA A 4 14.25 -3.28 -4.08
CA ALA A 4 15.63 -3.74 -4.35
C ALA A 4 15.68 -5.27 -4.46
N ALA A 5 14.93 -5.97 -3.60
CA ALA A 5 14.85 -7.42 -3.68
C ALA A 5 14.23 -7.90 -4.99
N LEU A 6 13.20 -7.21 -5.49
CA LEU A 6 12.59 -7.53 -6.79
C LEU A 6 13.60 -7.38 -7.92
N ALA A 7 14.40 -6.31 -7.89
CA ALA A 7 15.44 -6.10 -8.90
C ALA A 7 16.50 -7.21 -8.89
N GLU A 8 16.88 -7.66 -7.68
CA GLU A 8 17.86 -8.75 -7.53
C GLU A 8 17.35 -10.06 -8.09
N HIS A 9 16.04 -10.27 -8.10
CA HIS A 9 15.43 -11.47 -8.67
C HIS A 9 15.10 -11.31 -10.16
N GLY A 10 15.56 -10.25 -10.79
CA GLY A 10 15.32 -10.01 -12.20
C GLY A 10 13.95 -9.46 -12.51
N ASP A 11 13.21 -9.04 -11.50
CA ASP A 11 11.87 -8.47 -11.66
C ASP A 11 11.97 -6.95 -11.73
N SER A 12 11.45 -6.36 -12.79
CA SER A 12 11.47 -4.91 -12.97
C SER A 12 10.40 -4.17 -12.15
N GLY A 13 9.53 -4.91 -11.46
CA GLY A 13 8.42 -4.33 -10.72
C GLY A 13 7.19 -4.03 -11.56
N ARG A 14 7.22 -4.31 -12.86
CA ARG A 14 6.08 -4.05 -13.76
C ARG A 14 4.98 -5.10 -13.66
N THR A 15 5.32 -6.30 -13.24
CA THR A 15 4.34 -7.35 -13.04
C THR A 15 3.49 -7.00 -11.82
N PRO A 16 2.15 -7.01 -11.91
CA PRO A 16 1.31 -6.72 -10.75
C PRO A 16 1.61 -7.66 -9.59
N ARG A 17 1.67 -7.09 -8.39
CA ARG A 17 1.94 -7.81 -7.15
C ARG A 17 0.82 -7.56 -6.16
N HIS A 18 0.48 -8.56 -5.37
CA HIS A 18 -0.38 -8.37 -4.21
C HIS A 18 0.37 -7.49 -3.21
N THR A 19 -0.15 -6.32 -2.95
CA THR A 19 0.55 -5.28 -2.18
C THR A 19 -0.30 -4.87 -0.98
N LEU A 20 0.35 -4.71 0.16
CA LEU A 20 -0.28 -4.30 1.41
C LEU A 20 0.28 -2.95 1.85
N PHE A 21 -0.59 -2.09 2.37
CA PHE A 21 -0.22 -0.78 2.89
C PHE A 21 -0.72 -0.69 4.33
N TYR A 22 0.12 -0.24 5.24
CA TYR A 22 -0.15 -0.25 6.68
C TYR A 22 -0.32 1.16 7.22
N PHE A 23 -1.43 1.38 7.94
CA PHE A 23 -1.73 2.66 8.59
C PHE A 23 -2.04 2.41 10.06
N HIS A 24 -1.41 3.20 10.93
CA HIS A 24 -1.58 3.07 12.39
C HIS A 24 -2.03 4.39 13.00
N GLY A 25 -2.59 4.32 14.20
CA GLY A 25 -2.87 5.48 15.01
C GLY A 25 -4.33 5.60 15.41
N ASP A 26 -4.67 6.73 16.03
CA ASP A 26 -6.01 7.01 16.55
C ASP A 26 -6.87 7.83 15.60
N GLY A 27 -6.47 7.94 14.35
CA GLY A 27 -7.18 8.76 13.37
C GLY A 27 -8.46 8.13 12.83
N ALA A 28 -8.94 8.67 11.70
CA ALA A 28 -10.22 8.30 11.11
C ALA A 28 -10.10 7.05 10.22
N HIS A 29 -9.93 5.88 10.83
CA HIS A 29 -9.81 4.60 10.12
C HIS A 29 -11.02 4.30 9.24
N ASP A 30 -12.23 4.58 9.72
CA ASP A 30 -13.45 4.29 8.97
C ASP A 30 -13.53 5.12 7.69
N ASP A 31 -13.10 6.38 7.75
CA ASP A 31 -13.07 7.26 6.59
C ASP A 31 -12.02 6.79 5.58
N LEU A 32 -10.85 6.37 6.07
CA LEU A 32 -9.83 5.80 5.22
C LEU A 32 -10.34 4.55 4.51
N ASN A 33 -11.00 3.66 5.24
CA ASN A 33 -11.57 2.44 4.67
C ASN A 33 -12.57 2.74 3.56
N GLU A 34 -13.43 3.73 3.76
CA GLU A 34 -14.43 4.10 2.75
C GLU A 34 -13.78 4.65 1.50
N VAL A 35 -12.85 5.58 1.64
CA VAL A 35 -12.15 6.19 0.50
C VAL A 35 -11.35 5.11 -0.26
N ALA A 36 -10.67 4.23 0.47
CA ALA A 36 -9.87 3.18 -0.13
C ALA A 36 -10.74 2.19 -0.91
N ARG A 37 -11.88 1.79 -0.36
CA ARG A 37 -12.80 0.90 -1.07
C ARG A 37 -13.31 1.53 -2.37
N ARG A 38 -13.60 2.82 -2.36
CA ARG A 38 -14.02 3.54 -3.57
C ARG A 38 -12.92 3.58 -4.61
N ALA A 39 -11.66 3.57 -4.16
CA ALA A 39 -10.50 3.55 -5.05
C ALA A 39 -10.13 2.13 -5.53
N GLY A 40 -10.85 1.12 -5.09
CA GLY A 40 -10.64 -0.26 -5.53
C GLY A 40 -9.77 -1.11 -4.62
N PHE A 41 -9.45 -0.63 -3.43
CA PHE A 41 -8.68 -1.41 -2.45
C PHE A 41 -9.59 -2.29 -1.61
N LEU A 42 -9.05 -3.45 -1.21
CA LEU A 42 -9.63 -4.22 -0.12
C LEU A 42 -9.11 -3.63 1.18
N THR A 43 -9.96 -3.62 2.21
CA THR A 43 -9.57 -3.02 3.48
C THR A 43 -9.76 -4.02 4.61
N ARG A 44 -8.79 -4.04 5.52
CA ARG A 44 -8.88 -4.81 6.76
C ARG A 44 -8.50 -3.91 7.92
N GLY A 45 -9.23 -4.00 9.03
CA GLY A 45 -8.92 -3.25 10.24
C GLY A 45 -8.67 -4.21 11.39
N GLN A 46 -7.72 -3.88 12.23
CA GLN A 46 -7.43 -4.62 13.44
C GLN A 46 -6.85 -3.66 14.48
N ASP A 47 -7.55 -3.51 15.60
CA ASP A 47 -7.17 -2.56 16.65
C ASP A 47 -7.01 -1.15 16.06
N GLU A 48 -5.85 -0.53 16.20
CA GLU A 48 -5.56 0.80 15.68
C GLU A 48 -4.80 0.75 14.36
N THR A 49 -5.00 -0.33 13.59
CA THR A 49 -4.31 -0.53 12.33
C THR A 49 -5.32 -0.74 11.20
N THR A 50 -5.09 -0.09 10.07
CA THR A 50 -5.80 -0.36 8.83
C THR A 50 -4.82 -0.89 7.81
N ILE A 51 -5.19 -1.98 7.14
CA ILE A 51 -4.38 -2.57 6.08
C ILE A 51 -5.18 -2.47 4.79
N LEU A 52 -4.58 -1.84 3.79
CA LEU A 52 -5.16 -1.75 2.45
C LEU A 52 -4.47 -2.77 1.55
N GLU A 53 -5.25 -3.49 0.75
CA GLU A 53 -4.74 -4.52 -0.16
C GLU A 53 -5.16 -4.23 -1.58
N THR A 54 -4.23 -4.41 -2.51
CA THR A 54 -4.53 -4.33 -3.93
C THR A 54 -3.45 -5.08 -4.71
N THR A 55 -3.71 -5.33 -5.98
CA THR A 55 -2.72 -5.90 -6.90
C THR A 55 -2.33 -4.83 -7.89
N ILE A 56 -1.11 -4.35 -7.79
CA ILE A 56 -0.59 -3.26 -8.63
C ILE A 56 0.86 -3.52 -9.02
N PRO A 57 1.31 -2.93 -10.13
CA PRO A 57 2.74 -2.90 -10.44
C PRO A 57 3.47 -2.07 -9.38
N VAL A 58 4.68 -2.49 -9.03
CA VAL A 58 5.50 -1.77 -8.05
C VAL A 58 6.74 -1.15 -8.70
N ASP A 59 6.71 -0.94 -10.02
CA ASP A 59 7.74 -0.19 -10.71
C ASP A 59 7.70 1.28 -10.26
N GLU A 60 8.80 1.98 -10.47
CA GLU A 60 8.98 3.31 -9.91
C GLU A 60 7.87 4.30 -10.33
N ALA A 61 7.55 4.32 -11.61
CA ALA A 61 6.58 5.27 -12.13
C ALA A 61 5.16 5.02 -11.60
N SER A 62 4.71 3.76 -11.62
CA SER A 62 3.37 3.39 -11.15
C SER A 62 3.25 3.54 -9.64
N PHE A 63 4.27 3.11 -8.91
CA PHE A 63 4.22 3.10 -7.45
C PHE A 63 4.34 4.50 -6.85
N ALA A 64 5.03 5.41 -7.53
CA ALA A 64 5.19 6.79 -7.03
C ALA A 64 3.83 7.47 -6.82
N SER A 65 2.90 7.29 -7.76
CA SER A 65 1.55 7.86 -7.66
C SER A 65 0.78 7.26 -6.50
N VAL A 66 0.86 5.94 -6.33
CA VAL A 66 0.19 5.24 -5.23
C VAL A 66 0.77 5.65 -3.88
N SER A 67 2.09 5.73 -3.78
CA SER A 67 2.76 6.14 -2.55
C SER A 67 2.36 7.56 -2.14
N ALA A 68 2.31 8.50 -3.09
CA ALA A 68 1.86 9.87 -2.83
C ALA A 68 0.43 9.89 -2.30
N MET A 69 -0.45 9.07 -2.87
CA MET A 69 -1.83 8.94 -2.42
C MET A 69 -1.90 8.41 -0.99
N MET A 70 -1.08 7.41 -0.63
CA MET A 70 -1.04 6.85 0.72
C MET A 70 -0.61 7.90 1.73
N HIS A 71 0.40 8.69 1.42
CA HIS A 71 0.85 9.79 2.29
C HIS A 71 -0.23 10.86 2.45
N SER A 72 -0.95 11.18 1.36
CA SER A 72 -2.05 12.14 1.42
C SER A 72 -3.18 11.65 2.31
N TRP A 73 -3.53 10.37 2.21
CA TRP A 73 -4.57 9.78 3.05
C TRP A 73 -4.15 9.76 4.52
N ALA A 74 -2.89 9.43 4.80
CA ALA A 74 -2.39 9.45 6.17
C ALA A 74 -2.55 10.84 6.79
N ALA A 75 -2.19 11.88 6.06
CA ALA A 75 -2.32 13.26 6.52
C ALA A 75 -3.80 13.65 6.68
N ALA A 76 -4.65 13.32 5.71
CA ALA A 76 -6.06 13.69 5.73
C ALA A 76 -6.81 13.04 6.88
N PHE A 77 -6.49 11.79 7.23
CA PHE A 77 -7.20 11.03 8.25
C PHE A 77 -6.43 10.94 9.56
N GLN A 78 -5.33 11.69 9.68
CA GLN A 78 -4.51 11.76 10.89
C GLN A 78 -4.00 10.40 11.35
N LEU A 79 -3.51 9.62 10.40
CA LEU A 79 -2.92 8.31 10.63
C LEU A 79 -1.45 8.33 10.25
N ASP A 80 -0.69 7.39 10.80
CA ASP A 80 0.70 7.19 10.44
C ASP A 80 0.77 6.11 9.37
N TYR A 81 1.33 6.46 8.22
CA TYR A 81 1.59 5.50 7.17
C TYR A 81 2.90 4.77 7.49
N ASP A 82 2.78 3.50 7.86
CA ASP A 82 3.90 2.72 8.37
C ASP A 82 4.66 1.95 7.28
N GLY A 83 4.27 2.12 6.04
CA GLY A 83 4.97 1.48 4.93
C GLY A 83 4.11 0.47 4.19
N TRP A 84 4.77 -0.33 3.36
CA TRP A 84 4.10 -1.28 2.48
C TRP A 84 4.95 -2.53 2.29
N GLU A 85 4.31 -3.59 1.83
CA GLU A 85 5.03 -4.79 1.40
C GLU A 85 4.30 -5.43 0.22
N CYS A 86 5.00 -6.23 -0.55
CA CYS A 86 4.39 -6.97 -1.64
C CYS A 86 5.01 -8.37 -1.75
N ALA A 87 4.24 -9.27 -2.40
CA ALA A 87 4.74 -10.60 -2.66
C ALA A 87 5.84 -10.56 -3.72
N VAL A 88 6.92 -11.30 -3.48
CA VAL A 88 7.98 -11.48 -4.46
C VAL A 88 7.64 -12.73 -5.29
N VAL A 89 7.59 -12.56 -6.61
CA VAL A 89 7.34 -13.70 -7.49
C VAL A 89 8.62 -14.48 -7.66
N THR A 90 8.57 -15.74 -7.27
CA THR A 90 9.68 -16.67 -7.47
C THR A 90 9.29 -17.68 -8.54
N ASN A 91 9.97 -17.64 -9.64
CA ASN A 91 9.71 -18.58 -10.74
C ASN A 91 10.88 -19.50 -10.93
#